data_2e6da44053375f193aafa4eac36387b1
#
_entry.id   2e6da44053375f193aafa4eac36387b1
#
_cell.length_a   1.000
_cell.length_b   1.000
_cell.length_c   1.000
_cell.angle_alpha   90.00
_cell.angle_beta   90.00
_cell.angle_gamma   90.00
#
_symmetry.space_group_name_H-M   'P 1'
#
loop_
_entity.id
_entity.type
_entity.pdbx_description
1 polymer ?
#
loop_
_entity_poly.entity_id
_entity_poly.type
_entity_poly.pdbx_seq_one_letter_code
_entity_poly.pdbx_strand_id
1 'polypeptide(L)'
;MGANAQSPISFQVKAGVGTSNFYGENVESDTRIAYKVGVGMNYELNRTWVFQPSLNFVSIGAREEVEYVGKVNMNELYIQLPIMMAARLNLGKNYSASLSAGPYIAYGIGGKTSGEMEEYDYSSEYNPNRSYRFRIDTFGNRIDDKMGNKRFDAGLMFGLNIEYHKFIFGAELQLGMIKVNDQLDNLLQSSGIEKFSPKNLASFFTVGYRF
;
A
#
# COMPACT_ATOMS: atom_id res chain seq x y z
N MET A 1 -38.79 19.94 22.36
CA MET A 1 -37.35 19.80 22.22
C MET A 1 -37.09 18.91 20.99
N GLY A 2 -36.80 19.51 19.85
CA GLY A 2 -36.52 18.76 18.63
C GLY A 2 -35.14 18.14 18.73
N ALA A 3 -35.06 16.85 18.89
CA ALA A 3 -33.83 16.12 18.63
C ALA A 3 -33.53 16.27 17.12
N ASN A 4 -32.54 17.07 16.76
CA ASN A 4 -31.97 17.03 15.45
C ASN A 4 -31.36 15.63 15.31
N ALA A 5 -32.10 14.72 14.67
CA ALA A 5 -31.60 13.44 14.27
C ALA A 5 -30.52 13.72 13.19
N GLN A 6 -29.27 13.88 13.61
CA GLN A 6 -28.17 13.87 12.67
C GLN A 6 -28.22 12.53 11.92
N SER A 7 -28.11 12.61 10.60
CA SER A 7 -28.03 11.39 9.79
C SER A 7 -26.89 10.51 10.34
N PRO A 8 -27.13 9.21 10.58
CA PRO A 8 -26.09 8.30 11.05
C PRO A 8 -24.99 8.10 10.00
N ILE A 9 -25.17 8.66 8.82
CA ILE A 9 -24.26 8.51 7.69
C ILE A 9 -23.61 9.86 7.39
N SER A 10 -22.30 9.87 7.25
CA SER A 10 -21.50 10.97 6.71
C SER A 10 -20.46 10.43 5.72
N PHE A 11 -20.03 11.27 4.80
CA PHE A 11 -18.99 10.91 3.82
C PHE A 11 -17.70 11.67 4.14
N GLN A 12 -16.60 11.10 3.68
CA GLN A 12 -15.27 11.71 3.83
C GLN A 12 -14.43 11.49 2.59
N VAL A 13 -13.53 12.42 2.34
CA VAL A 13 -12.41 12.24 1.41
C VAL A 13 -11.12 12.26 2.22
N LYS A 14 -10.16 11.45 1.84
CA LYS A 14 -8.84 11.42 2.46
C LYS A 14 -7.76 11.34 1.39
N ALA A 15 -6.66 12.04 1.63
CA ALA A 15 -5.41 11.87 0.89
C ALA A 15 -4.28 11.59 1.88
N GLY A 16 -3.29 10.83 1.47
CA GLY A 16 -2.17 10.48 2.32
C GLY A 16 -0.90 10.28 1.55
N VAL A 17 0.21 10.56 2.22
CA VAL A 17 1.56 10.28 1.79
C VAL A 17 2.25 9.48 2.88
N GLY A 18 3.15 8.61 2.49
CA GLY A 18 3.84 7.76 3.43
C GLY A 18 4.92 6.93 2.79
N THR A 19 5.14 5.76 3.33
CA THR A 19 6.19 4.85 2.88
C THR A 19 5.64 3.44 2.72
N SER A 20 6.24 2.68 1.82
CA SER A 20 5.95 1.26 1.66
C SER A 20 7.21 0.47 1.36
N ASN A 21 7.20 -0.78 1.75
CA ASN A 21 8.22 -1.78 1.45
C ASN A 21 7.58 -3.18 1.43
N PHE A 22 8.38 -4.19 1.12
CA PHE A 22 8.00 -5.58 1.33
C PHE A 22 8.53 -6.07 2.67
N TYR A 23 7.81 -7.00 3.29
CA TYR A 23 8.22 -7.71 4.48
C TYR A 23 7.93 -9.21 4.35
N GLY A 24 8.63 -10.02 5.10
CA GLY A 24 8.45 -11.47 5.08
C GLY A 24 9.73 -12.24 5.38
N GLU A 25 9.70 -13.56 5.22
CA GLU A 25 10.87 -14.41 5.41
C GLU A 25 11.86 -14.16 4.27
N ASN A 26 13.14 -13.90 4.63
CA ASN A 26 14.26 -13.63 3.71
C ASN A 26 13.99 -12.50 2.70
N VAL A 27 13.24 -11.47 3.13
CA VAL A 27 12.94 -10.30 2.30
C VAL A 27 13.71 -9.10 2.84
N GLU A 28 14.68 -8.62 2.08
CA GLU A 28 15.34 -7.34 2.28
C GLU A 28 14.85 -6.38 1.21
N SER A 29 14.19 -5.32 1.61
CA SER A 29 13.70 -4.31 0.68
C SER A 29 13.79 -2.92 1.25
N ASP A 30 14.18 -1.99 0.43
CA ASP A 30 14.25 -0.58 0.77
C ASP A 30 12.88 0.08 0.70
N THR A 31 12.73 1.08 1.53
CA THR A 31 11.51 1.87 1.62
C THR A 31 11.31 2.75 0.38
N ARG A 32 10.08 2.80 -0.10
CA ARG A 32 9.64 3.65 -1.19
C ARG A 32 8.57 4.65 -0.71
N ILE A 33 8.52 5.83 -1.33
CA ILE A 33 7.42 6.77 -1.11
C ILE A 33 6.11 6.16 -1.65
N ALA A 34 5.08 6.20 -0.82
CA ALA A 34 3.73 5.74 -1.10
C ALA A 34 2.73 6.89 -1.00
N TYR A 35 1.65 6.80 -1.76
CA TYR A 35 0.55 7.77 -1.67
C TYR A 35 -0.80 7.08 -1.84
N LYS A 36 -1.83 7.70 -1.29
CA LYS A 36 -3.21 7.24 -1.40
C LYS A 36 -4.17 8.41 -1.48
N VAL A 37 -5.28 8.19 -2.17
CA VAL A 37 -6.43 9.07 -2.16
C VAL A 37 -7.69 8.21 -2.17
N GLY A 38 -8.72 8.62 -1.44
CA GLY A 38 -9.93 7.83 -1.37
C GLY A 38 -11.13 8.57 -0.84
N VAL A 39 -12.25 7.92 -1.00
CA VAL A 39 -13.54 8.34 -0.47
C VAL A 39 -14.06 7.27 0.48
N GLY A 40 -14.71 7.69 1.55
CA GLY A 40 -15.25 6.78 2.54
C GLY A 40 -16.59 7.23 3.08
N MET A 41 -17.28 6.29 3.67
CA MET A 41 -18.52 6.50 4.38
C MET A 41 -18.29 6.19 5.87
N ASN A 42 -18.85 7.01 6.75
CA ASN A 42 -18.95 6.73 8.17
C ASN A 42 -20.42 6.43 8.50
N TYR A 43 -20.66 5.23 9.00
CA TYR A 43 -21.97 4.84 9.52
C TYR A 43 -21.86 4.70 11.04
N GLU A 44 -22.46 5.63 11.77
CA GLU A 44 -22.45 5.66 13.23
C GLU A 44 -23.41 4.61 13.80
N LEU A 45 -22.86 3.50 14.31
CA LEU A 45 -23.64 2.43 14.96
C LEU A 45 -24.14 2.89 16.34
N ASN A 46 -23.31 3.62 17.04
CA ASN A 46 -23.62 4.26 18.32
C ASN A 46 -22.61 5.39 18.59
N ARG A 47 -22.62 5.96 19.82
CA ARG A 47 -21.72 7.06 20.19
C ARG A 47 -20.23 6.75 20.10
N THR A 48 -19.85 5.48 20.14
CA THR A 48 -18.47 5.02 20.17
C THR A 48 -18.07 4.29 18.88
N TRP A 49 -18.94 3.48 18.33
CA TRP A 49 -18.60 2.61 17.20
C TRP A 49 -19.09 3.18 15.89
N VAL A 50 -18.18 3.23 14.94
CA VAL A 50 -18.42 3.73 13.58
C VAL A 50 -17.92 2.70 12.58
N PHE A 51 -18.77 2.30 11.66
CA PHE A 51 -18.43 1.44 10.52
C PHE A 51 -17.95 2.32 9.36
N GLN A 52 -16.76 2.05 8.83
CA GLN A 52 -16.06 2.92 7.88
C GLN A 52 -15.57 2.16 6.63
N PRO A 53 -16.45 1.79 5.71
CA PRO A 53 -16.02 1.33 4.38
C PRO A 53 -15.47 2.50 3.57
N SER A 54 -14.45 2.22 2.75
CA SER A 54 -13.88 3.23 1.86
C SER A 54 -13.39 2.61 0.55
N LEU A 55 -13.23 3.44 -0.46
CA LEU A 55 -12.62 3.09 -1.74
C LEU A 55 -11.41 3.99 -1.94
N ASN A 56 -10.24 3.38 -2.07
CA ASN A 56 -8.97 4.08 -2.17
C ASN A 56 -8.24 3.71 -3.48
N PHE A 57 -7.60 4.70 -4.06
CA PHE A 57 -6.53 4.52 -5.02
C PHE A 57 -5.20 4.61 -4.26
N VAL A 58 -4.35 3.59 -4.38
CA VAL A 58 -3.13 3.44 -3.58
C VAL A 58 -1.95 3.12 -4.48
N SER A 59 -0.86 3.85 -4.29
CA SER A 59 0.44 3.54 -4.90
C SER A 59 1.40 3.11 -3.80
N ILE A 60 1.78 1.84 -3.84
CA ILE A 60 2.73 1.21 -2.92
C ILE A 60 3.79 0.43 -3.70
N GLY A 61 4.63 -0.30 -3.03
CA GLY A 61 5.68 -1.13 -3.59
C GLY A 61 6.97 -1.02 -2.78
N ALA A 62 8.09 -1.41 -3.40
CA ALA A 62 9.39 -1.42 -2.75
C ALA A 62 10.50 -0.98 -3.70
N ARG A 63 11.67 -0.74 -3.12
CA ARG A 63 12.95 -0.66 -3.82
C ARG A 63 13.79 -1.83 -3.38
N GLU A 64 14.56 -2.36 -4.30
CA GLU A 64 15.56 -3.40 -4.03
C GLU A 64 16.86 -3.01 -4.71
N GLU A 65 17.97 -3.23 -4.02
CA GLU A 65 19.30 -3.15 -4.60
C GLU A 65 19.74 -4.58 -4.89
N VAL A 66 19.76 -4.93 -6.18
CA VAL A 66 20.10 -6.27 -6.63
C VAL A 66 21.53 -6.25 -7.14
N GLU A 67 22.37 -7.13 -6.59
CA GLU A 67 23.77 -7.28 -7.00
C GLU A 67 23.83 -7.58 -8.51
N TYR A 68 24.66 -6.84 -9.25
CA TYR A 68 24.79 -6.86 -10.72
C TYR A 68 23.64 -6.25 -11.54
N VAL A 69 22.51 -5.89 -10.93
CA VAL A 69 21.35 -5.26 -11.61
C VAL A 69 21.18 -3.80 -11.19
N GLY A 70 21.78 -3.42 -10.04
CA GLY A 70 21.62 -2.07 -9.48
C GLY A 70 20.24 -1.88 -8.80
N LYS A 71 19.75 -0.63 -8.79
CA LYS A 71 18.52 -0.27 -8.06
C LYS A 71 17.28 -0.57 -8.88
N VAL A 72 16.45 -1.49 -8.38
CA VAL A 72 15.14 -1.82 -8.95
C VAL A 72 14.04 -1.14 -8.12
N ASN A 73 13.18 -0.39 -8.78
CA ASN A 73 12.05 0.29 -8.17
C ASN A 73 10.75 -0.33 -8.67
N MET A 74 10.03 -0.99 -7.78
CA MET A 74 8.73 -1.62 -8.05
C MET A 74 7.61 -0.70 -7.60
N ASN A 75 6.73 -0.33 -8.52
CA ASN A 75 5.54 0.46 -8.25
C ASN A 75 4.30 -0.37 -8.53
N GLU A 76 3.41 -0.44 -7.57
CA GLU A 76 2.12 -1.11 -7.63
C GLU A 76 1.00 -0.10 -7.42
N LEU A 77 0.06 -0.06 -8.35
CA LEU A 77 -1.12 0.79 -8.26
C LEU A 77 -2.34 -0.10 -8.01
N TYR A 78 -3.03 0.15 -6.90
CA TYR A 78 -4.20 -0.62 -6.47
C TYR A 78 -5.45 0.24 -6.37
N ILE A 79 -6.59 -0.36 -6.71
CA ILE A 79 -7.88 0.01 -6.14
C ILE A 79 -8.09 -0.87 -4.91
N GLN A 80 -8.35 -0.25 -3.76
CA GLN A 80 -8.42 -0.90 -2.46
C GLN A 80 -9.76 -0.59 -1.78
N LEU A 81 -10.36 -1.61 -1.20
CA LEU A 81 -11.62 -1.54 -0.44
C LEU A 81 -11.37 -1.97 1.01
N PRO A 82 -11.02 -1.06 1.91
CA PRO A 82 -10.98 -1.33 3.34
C PRO A 82 -12.39 -1.33 3.93
N ILE A 83 -12.60 -2.22 4.89
CA ILE A 83 -13.82 -2.30 5.70
C ILE A 83 -13.40 -2.17 7.15
N MET A 84 -13.42 -0.93 7.66
CA MET A 84 -12.88 -0.62 8.98
C MET A 84 -13.98 -0.48 10.02
N MET A 85 -13.68 -0.88 11.25
CA MET A 85 -14.46 -0.54 12.44
C MET A 85 -13.64 0.42 13.30
N ALA A 86 -14.22 1.57 13.62
CA ALA A 86 -13.58 2.59 14.43
C ALA A 86 -14.23 2.74 15.80
N ALA A 87 -13.41 2.81 16.83
CA ALA A 87 -13.81 3.27 18.16
C ALA A 87 -13.52 4.79 18.27
N ARG A 88 -14.55 5.60 18.37
CA ARG A 88 -14.47 7.06 18.44
C ARG A 88 -14.65 7.54 19.88
N LEU A 89 -13.76 8.43 20.30
CA LEU A 89 -13.81 9.14 21.57
C LEU A 89 -14.01 10.63 21.30
N ASN A 90 -15.07 11.19 21.84
CA ASN A 90 -15.34 12.63 21.77
C ASN A 90 -14.54 13.33 22.89
N LEU A 91 -13.56 14.13 22.52
CA LEU A 91 -12.65 14.84 23.44
C LEU A 91 -13.14 16.26 23.79
N GLY A 92 -14.29 16.65 23.24
CA GLY A 92 -14.90 17.97 23.48
C GLY A 92 -15.90 18.33 22.38
N LYS A 93 -16.30 19.59 22.32
CA LYS A 93 -17.33 20.02 21.34
C LYS A 93 -16.90 19.91 19.89
N ASN A 94 -15.59 20.04 19.63
CA ASN A 94 -15.06 20.14 18.27
C ASN A 94 -13.97 19.11 17.95
N TYR A 95 -13.55 18.31 18.94
CA TYR A 95 -12.46 17.35 18.82
C TYR A 95 -12.97 15.94 19.05
N SER A 96 -12.54 15.03 18.23
CA SER A 96 -12.66 13.60 18.48
C SER A 96 -11.38 12.87 18.05
N ALA A 97 -11.11 11.76 18.70
CA ALA A 97 -10.07 10.82 18.31
C ALA A 97 -10.70 9.47 18.00
N SER A 98 -10.13 8.73 17.09
CA SER A 98 -10.61 7.39 16.78
C SER A 98 -9.46 6.43 16.45
N LEU A 99 -9.61 5.20 16.95
CA LEU A 99 -8.81 4.05 16.55
C LEU A 99 -9.65 3.17 15.64
N SER A 100 -9.13 2.77 14.53
CA SER A 100 -9.83 1.89 13.59
C SER A 100 -8.97 0.70 13.20
N ALA A 101 -9.63 -0.41 12.96
CA ALA A 101 -9.02 -1.62 12.44
C ALA A 101 -10.01 -2.36 11.55
N GLY A 102 -9.50 -3.10 10.57
CA GLY A 102 -10.33 -3.92 9.70
C GLY A 102 -9.56 -4.54 8.54
N PRO A 103 -10.19 -5.47 7.84
CA PRO A 103 -9.62 -6.05 6.64
C PRO A 103 -9.70 -5.10 5.45
N TYR A 104 -8.83 -5.35 4.47
CA TYR A 104 -8.96 -4.77 3.14
C TYR A 104 -8.76 -5.84 2.08
N ILE A 105 -9.33 -5.58 0.92
CA ILE A 105 -9.00 -6.25 -0.33
C ILE A 105 -8.55 -5.20 -1.33
N ALA A 106 -7.64 -5.58 -2.23
CA ALA A 106 -7.12 -4.69 -3.25
C ALA A 106 -6.91 -5.43 -4.57
N TYR A 107 -7.06 -4.68 -5.67
CA TYR A 107 -6.81 -5.19 -7.01
C TYR A 107 -5.87 -4.26 -7.75
N GLY A 108 -4.76 -4.84 -8.26
CA GLY A 108 -3.73 -4.14 -9.00
C GLY A 108 -4.20 -3.74 -10.40
N ILE A 109 -4.30 -2.46 -10.63
CA ILE A 109 -4.78 -1.87 -11.88
C ILE A 109 -3.65 -1.41 -12.79
N GLY A 110 -2.43 -1.28 -12.26
CA GLY A 110 -1.25 -0.86 -13.01
C GLY A 110 -0.03 -0.72 -12.11
N GLY A 111 1.07 -0.35 -12.71
CA GLY A 111 2.36 -0.17 -12.03
C GLY A 111 3.50 -0.46 -12.97
N LYS A 112 4.67 0.04 -12.65
CA LYS A 112 5.89 -0.16 -13.43
C LYS A 112 7.03 -0.57 -12.52
N THR A 113 7.72 -1.62 -12.91
CA THR A 113 9.02 -1.98 -12.37
C THR A 113 10.09 -1.42 -13.29
N SER A 114 11.00 -0.65 -12.74
CA SER A 114 12.09 -0.02 -13.47
C SER A 114 13.40 -0.21 -12.75
N GLY A 115 14.46 -0.40 -13.50
CA GLY A 115 15.81 -0.54 -12.97
C GLY A 115 16.85 -0.09 -13.97
N GLU A 116 18.08 0.00 -13.50
CA GLU A 116 19.26 0.33 -14.30
C GLU A 116 20.25 -0.82 -14.14
N MET A 117 20.56 -1.51 -15.23
CA MET A 117 21.58 -2.57 -15.29
C MET A 117 22.90 -1.96 -15.75
N GLU A 118 23.96 -2.23 -15.01
CA GLU A 118 25.32 -1.89 -15.42
C GLU A 118 25.94 -3.12 -16.08
N GLU A 119 26.23 -3.04 -17.37
CA GLU A 119 26.94 -4.08 -18.09
C GLU A 119 28.40 -3.69 -18.26
N TYR A 120 29.30 -4.52 -17.73
CA TYR A 120 30.72 -4.40 -17.95
C TYR A 120 31.10 -5.06 -19.27
N ASP A 121 31.34 -4.26 -20.30
CA ASP A 121 31.85 -4.75 -21.57
C ASP A 121 33.38 -4.84 -21.56
N TYR A 122 33.89 -6.00 -21.20
CA TYR A 122 35.34 -6.30 -21.20
C TYR A 122 36.01 -6.20 -22.57
N SER A 123 35.23 -6.10 -23.65
CA SER A 123 35.74 -6.05 -25.04
C SER A 123 35.91 -4.63 -25.56
N SER A 124 35.38 -3.62 -24.82
CA SER A 124 35.39 -2.24 -25.25
C SER A 124 36.41 -1.40 -24.46
N GLU A 125 37.53 -1.14 -25.10
CA GLU A 125 38.61 -0.28 -24.56
C GLU A 125 38.21 1.21 -24.42
N TYR A 126 37.09 1.60 -25.08
CA TYR A 126 36.66 3.01 -25.17
C TYR A 126 35.50 3.40 -24.23
N ASN A 127 34.67 2.48 -23.82
CA ASN A 127 33.58 2.73 -22.86
C ASN A 127 33.14 1.43 -22.15
N PRO A 128 33.85 1.02 -21.10
CA PRO A 128 33.64 -0.27 -20.45
C PRO A 128 32.33 -0.36 -19.66
N ASN A 129 31.65 0.76 -19.41
CA ASN A 129 30.42 0.80 -18.60
C ASN A 129 29.23 1.24 -19.46
N ARG A 130 28.37 0.30 -19.82
CA ARG A 130 27.06 0.61 -20.41
C ARG A 130 25.98 0.43 -19.39
N SER A 131 25.16 1.45 -19.13
CA SER A 131 23.95 1.34 -18.32
C SER A 131 22.73 1.21 -19.23
N TYR A 132 21.93 0.19 -19.01
CA TYR A 132 20.65 -0.03 -19.68
C TYR A 132 19.51 0.18 -18.70
N ARG A 133 18.58 1.07 -19.03
CA ARG A 133 17.36 1.25 -18.27
C ARG A 133 16.26 0.37 -18.82
N PHE A 134 15.64 -0.43 -17.95
CA PHE A 134 14.45 -1.19 -18.28
C PHE A 134 13.23 -0.65 -17.54
N ARG A 135 12.06 -0.81 -18.16
CA ARG A 135 10.78 -0.46 -17.57
C ARG A 135 9.72 -1.43 -18.08
N ILE A 136 9.22 -2.26 -17.17
CA ILE A 136 8.23 -3.30 -17.46
C ILE A 136 6.98 -3.12 -16.60
N ASP A 137 5.88 -3.78 -16.96
CA ASP A 137 4.69 -3.81 -16.12
C ASP A 137 4.96 -4.62 -14.85
N THR A 138 4.57 -4.09 -13.69
CA THR A 138 4.79 -4.77 -12.40
C THR A 138 3.89 -5.99 -12.25
N PHE A 139 2.63 -5.89 -12.68
CA PHE A 139 1.69 -7.01 -12.65
C PHE A 139 1.84 -7.84 -13.92
N GLY A 140 2.16 -9.13 -13.75
CA GLY A 140 2.49 -10.01 -14.86
C GLY A 140 1.41 -10.10 -15.93
N ASN A 141 1.85 -10.02 -17.18
CA ASN A 141 1.25 -10.58 -18.40
C ASN A 141 2.19 -10.50 -19.60
N ARG A 142 3.47 -10.10 -19.45
CA ARG A 142 4.37 -9.89 -20.59
C ARG A 142 5.73 -10.57 -20.52
N ILE A 143 6.05 -11.21 -19.42
CA ILE A 143 7.20 -12.09 -19.33
C ILE A 143 6.64 -13.46 -18.97
N ASP A 144 6.28 -14.24 -19.99
CA ASP A 144 5.83 -15.64 -19.90
C ASP A 144 5.01 -15.91 -18.63
N ASP A 145 3.82 -15.36 -18.52
CA ASP A 145 2.79 -15.59 -17.49
C ASP A 145 3.25 -15.90 -16.05
N LYS A 146 4.56 -15.82 -15.79
CA LYS A 146 5.20 -16.44 -14.62
C LYS A 146 5.98 -15.49 -13.71
N MET A 147 6.42 -14.32 -14.12
CA MET A 147 7.32 -13.47 -13.32
C MET A 147 6.75 -12.12 -12.82
N GLY A 148 5.48 -11.87 -12.94
CA GLY A 148 4.86 -10.64 -12.46
C GLY A 148 4.28 -10.74 -11.06
N ASN A 149 4.12 -9.61 -10.39
CA ASN A 149 3.44 -9.54 -9.12
C ASN A 149 1.95 -9.85 -9.29
N LYS A 150 1.34 -10.43 -8.25
CA LYS A 150 -0.09 -10.71 -8.23
C LYS A 150 -0.89 -9.42 -8.21
N ARG A 151 -2.00 -9.40 -8.96
CA ARG A 151 -2.93 -8.27 -8.93
C ARG A 151 -3.77 -8.22 -7.66
N PHE A 152 -4.05 -9.37 -7.05
CA PHE A 152 -4.88 -9.45 -5.84
C PHE A 152 -4.01 -9.34 -4.60
N ASP A 153 -4.39 -8.41 -3.71
CA ASP A 153 -3.83 -8.27 -2.38
C ASP A 153 -4.96 -8.19 -1.35
N ALA A 154 -4.70 -8.67 -0.15
CA ALA A 154 -5.61 -8.59 0.98
C ALA A 154 -4.81 -8.59 2.28
N GLY A 155 -5.35 -7.94 3.31
CA GLY A 155 -4.65 -7.83 4.58
C GLY A 155 -5.45 -7.10 5.64
N LEU A 156 -4.74 -6.56 6.62
CA LEU A 156 -5.28 -5.78 7.71
C LEU A 156 -4.82 -4.33 7.62
N MET A 157 -5.69 -3.44 8.02
CA MET A 157 -5.41 -2.02 8.11
C MET A 157 -5.76 -1.52 9.51
N PHE A 158 -4.91 -0.64 10.03
CA PHE A 158 -5.08 0.04 11.31
C PHE A 158 -5.01 1.53 11.07
N GLY A 159 -5.80 2.29 11.80
CA GLY A 159 -5.84 3.75 11.67
C GLY A 159 -6.00 4.43 13.03
N LEU A 160 -5.27 5.52 13.19
CA LEU A 160 -5.44 6.50 14.27
C LEU A 160 -5.83 7.81 13.60
N ASN A 161 -6.97 8.41 14.01
CA ASN A 161 -7.38 9.70 13.48
C ASN A 161 -7.72 10.67 14.61
N ILE A 162 -7.41 11.93 14.37
CA ILE A 162 -7.86 13.07 15.16
C ILE A 162 -8.71 13.94 14.23
N GLU A 163 -9.92 14.23 14.66
CA GLU A 163 -10.84 15.09 13.93
C GLU A 163 -10.95 16.43 14.65
N TYR A 164 -10.83 17.50 13.90
CA TYR A 164 -11.12 18.86 14.35
C TYR A 164 -12.17 19.48 13.45
N HIS A 165 -13.38 19.70 13.97
CA HIS A 165 -14.56 20.04 13.18
C HIS A 165 -14.83 19.00 12.09
N LYS A 166 -14.52 19.37 10.84
CA LYS A 166 -14.67 18.51 9.66
C LYS A 166 -13.35 18.01 9.09
N PHE A 167 -12.23 18.50 9.61
CA PHE A 167 -10.90 18.07 9.18
C PHE A 167 -10.46 16.82 9.94
N ILE A 168 -9.87 15.90 9.21
CA ILE A 168 -9.36 14.62 9.73
C ILE A 168 -7.85 14.59 9.50
N PHE A 169 -7.10 14.32 10.55
CA PHE A 169 -5.67 14.07 10.49
C PHE A 169 -5.43 12.66 11.03
N GLY A 170 -4.69 11.85 10.27
CA GLY A 170 -4.55 10.45 10.64
C GLY A 170 -3.19 9.86 10.32
N ALA A 171 -2.93 8.73 10.98
CA ALA A 171 -1.87 7.79 10.63
C ALA A 171 -2.50 6.43 10.36
N GLU A 172 -2.10 5.79 9.28
CA GLU A 172 -2.62 4.49 8.87
C GLU A 172 -1.48 3.53 8.60
N LEU A 173 -1.64 2.28 9.05
CA LEU A 173 -0.73 1.16 8.81
C LEU A 173 -1.48 0.08 8.03
N GLN A 174 -0.89 -0.41 6.96
CA GLN A 174 -1.41 -1.46 6.11
C GLN A 174 -0.45 -2.65 6.13
N LEU A 175 -0.96 -3.83 6.47
CA LEU A 175 -0.24 -5.10 6.51
C LEU A 175 -0.85 -6.05 5.50
N GLY A 176 -0.19 -6.27 4.37
CA GLY A 176 -0.57 -7.28 3.39
C GLY A 176 -0.36 -8.69 3.93
N MET A 177 -1.27 -9.59 3.65
CA MET A 177 -1.19 -10.99 4.06
C MET A 177 -0.99 -11.94 2.88
N ILE A 178 -1.18 -11.44 1.67
CA ILE A 178 -0.98 -12.20 0.43
C ILE A 178 0.46 -12.01 -0.03
N LYS A 179 1.10 -13.10 -0.46
CA LYS A 179 2.42 -13.05 -1.10
C LYS A 179 2.31 -12.28 -2.42
N VAL A 180 3.19 -11.32 -2.61
CA VAL A 180 3.23 -10.49 -3.81
C VAL A 180 3.59 -11.32 -5.04
N ASN A 181 4.48 -12.32 -4.88
CA ASN A 181 4.91 -13.18 -5.98
C ASN A 181 5.16 -14.62 -5.50
N ASP A 182 4.28 -15.58 -5.89
CA ASP A 182 4.45 -17.00 -5.53
C ASP A 182 5.44 -17.72 -6.44
N GLN A 183 5.70 -17.19 -7.61
CA GLN A 183 6.44 -17.93 -8.64
C GLN A 183 7.92 -17.79 -8.43
N LEU A 184 8.35 -16.62 -7.95
CA LEU A 184 9.74 -16.43 -7.53
C LEU A 184 10.05 -17.33 -6.34
N ASP A 185 9.12 -17.48 -5.39
CA ASP A 185 9.25 -18.42 -4.26
C ASP A 185 9.44 -19.87 -4.75
N ASN A 186 8.62 -20.33 -5.70
CA ASN A 186 8.72 -21.69 -6.24
C ASN A 186 10.03 -21.92 -7.03
N LEU A 187 10.51 -20.93 -7.77
CA LEU A 187 11.78 -21.02 -8.49
C LEU A 187 12.97 -21.08 -7.53
N LEU A 188 12.99 -20.24 -6.51
CA LEU A 188 14.05 -20.19 -5.51
C LEU A 188 14.09 -21.49 -4.68
N GLN A 189 12.94 -22.03 -4.28
CA GLN A 189 12.85 -23.30 -3.58
C GLN A 189 13.34 -24.48 -4.44
N SER A 190 13.05 -24.49 -5.75
CA SER A 190 13.54 -25.53 -6.65
C SER A 190 15.07 -25.47 -6.85
N SER A 191 15.67 -24.33 -6.57
CA SER A 191 17.13 -24.10 -6.62
C SER A 191 17.82 -24.27 -5.25
N GLY A 192 17.09 -24.75 -4.21
CA GLY A 192 17.64 -24.98 -2.86
C GLY A 192 17.80 -23.69 -2.04
N ILE A 193 17.21 -22.59 -2.46
CA ILE A 193 17.22 -21.31 -1.74
C ILE A 193 16.06 -21.31 -0.74
N GLU A 194 16.28 -20.69 0.43
CA GLU A 194 15.27 -20.58 1.48
C GLU A 194 14.02 -19.83 0.98
N LYS A 195 12.89 -20.15 1.61
CA LYS A 195 11.56 -19.62 1.29
C LYS A 195 11.53 -18.08 1.24
N PHE A 196 11.11 -17.55 0.12
CA PHE A 196 10.96 -16.11 -0.13
C PHE A 196 9.47 -15.74 -0.16
N SER A 197 9.01 -14.91 0.76
CA SER A 197 7.58 -14.63 0.94
C SER A 197 7.29 -13.14 1.11
N PRO A 198 7.51 -12.31 0.07
CA PRO A 198 7.27 -10.87 0.15
C PRO A 198 5.78 -10.55 0.26
N LYS A 199 5.45 -9.66 1.19
CA LYS A 199 4.11 -9.12 1.43
C LYS A 199 4.19 -7.61 1.52
N ASN A 200 3.13 -6.92 1.16
CA ASN A 200 3.06 -5.47 1.22
C ASN A 200 3.00 -4.95 2.66
N LEU A 201 3.83 -3.96 2.96
CA LEU A 201 3.76 -3.14 4.17
C LEU A 201 3.71 -1.68 3.74
N ALA A 202 2.75 -0.91 4.28
CA ALA A 202 2.70 0.52 4.01
C ALA A 202 2.21 1.30 5.23
N SER A 203 2.74 2.50 5.39
CA SER A 203 2.31 3.45 6.39
C SER A 203 2.02 4.80 5.74
N PHE A 204 0.99 5.51 6.22
CA PHE A 204 0.56 6.78 5.66
C PHE A 204 0.24 7.79 6.75
N PHE A 205 0.64 9.02 6.53
CA PHE A 205 0.00 10.17 7.16
C PHE A 205 -1.10 10.67 6.24
N THR A 206 -2.28 10.90 6.79
CA THR A 206 -3.47 11.24 6.01
C THR A 206 -4.09 12.55 6.48
N VAL A 207 -4.64 13.29 5.53
CA VAL A 207 -5.48 14.46 5.75
C VAL A 207 -6.80 14.22 5.04
N GLY A 208 -7.89 14.57 5.69
CA GLY A 208 -9.23 14.37 5.13
C GLY A 208 -10.22 15.45 5.53
N TYR A 209 -11.38 15.38 4.89
CA TYR A 209 -12.51 16.25 5.16
C TYR A 209 -13.80 15.43 5.19
N ARG A 210 -14.64 15.70 6.21
CA ARG A 210 -15.94 15.07 6.41
C ARG A 210 -17.06 16.02 6.02
N PHE A 211 -17.99 15.54 5.21
CA PHE A 211 -19.16 16.31 4.75
C PHE A 211 -20.34 16.17 5.67
#